data_26b8c867ec78edbaf918b33a4994df42
#
_entry.id   26b8c867ec78edbaf918b33a4994df42
#
_cell.length_a   1.000
_cell.length_b   1.000
_cell.length_c   1.000
_cell.angle_alpha   90.00
_cell.angle_beta   90.00
_cell.angle_gamma   90.00
#
_symmetry.space_group_name_H-M   'P 1'
#
loop_
_entity.id
_entity.type
_entity.pdbx_description
1 polymer ?
#
loop_
_entity_poly.entity_id
_entity_poly.type
_entity_poly.pdbx_seq_one_letter_code
_entity_poly.pdbx_strand_id
1 'polypeptide(L)'
;ERYRPSHVLILSGDHIYKMDYSLFASYHQEKEADVTISLLEVGTELAHQFGVAEVDEEFRILGFQEKPKEAPKTVPGDPSHVLASMGIYLFRTETLMEVLTSGDEADFGTDIIPHLLNSHRIYAYPYRQQNKIEDYIYVTLPDGERQLRLEPHTRDSAYWRDVGDLDAYWNANMDLTGVEPYFNLYGQRWPLHTYQTAAPPAKFVFATERSDGFRVGKALDSLVAPGCIVSGIVRNSVLSPNAIVRSWAQVDESVIMDSVVVGRHCKIKKAIIDKHNIIPPKTTIGYNPSEDRKRFTVTPRGIVVIPKRFFKEEE
;
A
#
# COMPACT_ATOMS: atom_id res chain seq x y z
N GLU A 1 9.91 -30.89 -2.36
CA GLU A 1 11.00 -31.85 -2.73
C GLU A 1 11.69 -31.52 -4.08
N ARG A 2 11.03 -30.81 -5.01
CA ARG A 2 11.60 -30.50 -6.35
C ARG A 2 12.73 -29.46 -6.28
N TYR A 3 12.62 -28.52 -5.38
CA TYR A 3 13.63 -27.50 -5.10
C TYR A 3 14.07 -27.71 -3.65
N ARG A 4 15.32 -27.83 -3.37
CA ARG A 4 15.85 -27.91 -2.01
C ARG A 4 16.46 -26.56 -1.62
N PRO A 5 15.66 -25.53 -1.33
CA PRO A 5 16.18 -24.24 -0.96
C PRO A 5 16.87 -24.32 0.40
N SER A 6 17.93 -23.57 0.59
CA SER A 6 18.58 -23.43 1.90
C SER A 6 17.81 -22.48 2.82
N HIS A 7 17.04 -21.56 2.24
CA HIS A 7 16.28 -20.56 2.94
C HIS A 7 14.88 -20.39 2.34
N VAL A 8 13.92 -19.98 3.15
CA VAL A 8 12.54 -19.69 2.74
C VAL A 8 12.19 -18.26 3.15
N LEU A 9 11.84 -17.43 2.17
CA LEU A 9 11.33 -16.08 2.38
C LEU A 9 9.81 -16.13 2.44
N ILE A 10 9.24 -15.61 3.53
CA ILE A 10 7.80 -15.52 3.76
C ILE A 10 7.40 -14.05 3.75
N LEU A 11 6.40 -13.71 2.95
CA LEU A 11 5.93 -12.35 2.75
C LEU A 11 4.44 -12.26 3.08
N SER A 12 4.03 -11.15 3.72
CA SER A 12 2.61 -10.82 3.84
C SER A 12 2.02 -10.46 2.47
N GLY A 13 0.73 -10.77 2.28
CA GLY A 13 0.04 -10.62 1.00
C GLY A 13 -0.63 -9.26 0.76
N ASP A 14 -0.72 -8.41 1.78
CA ASP A 14 -1.51 -7.17 1.80
C ASP A 14 -0.71 -5.92 2.20
N HIS A 15 0.60 -5.99 2.18
CA HIS A 15 1.47 -4.86 2.51
C HIS A 15 2.00 -4.16 1.25
N ILE A 16 2.09 -2.84 1.31
CA ILE A 16 2.73 -2.01 0.28
C ILE A 16 4.07 -1.53 0.80
N TYR A 17 5.14 -1.93 0.13
CA TYR A 17 6.51 -1.55 0.46
C TYR A 17 7.44 -1.73 -0.73
N LYS A 18 8.68 -1.25 -0.61
CA LYS A 18 9.74 -1.38 -1.59
C LYS A 18 10.97 -1.95 -0.88
N MET A 19 11.37 -3.17 -1.20
CA MET A 19 12.43 -3.89 -0.47
C MET A 19 13.38 -4.63 -1.40
N ASP A 20 14.67 -4.47 -1.14
CA ASP A 20 15.70 -5.30 -1.74
C ASP A 20 15.94 -6.55 -0.88
N TYR A 21 15.39 -7.67 -1.34
CA TYR A 21 15.55 -8.95 -0.62
C TYR A 21 16.97 -9.48 -0.64
N SER A 22 17.84 -9.00 -1.53
CA SER A 22 19.25 -9.38 -1.52
C SER A 22 19.98 -8.79 -0.31
N LEU A 23 19.66 -7.55 0.08
CA LEU A 23 20.16 -6.94 1.31
C LEU A 23 19.65 -7.67 2.55
N PHE A 24 18.40 -8.06 2.54
CA PHE A 24 17.80 -8.83 3.62
C PHE A 24 18.45 -10.21 3.79
N ALA A 25 18.70 -10.92 2.68
CA ALA A 25 19.37 -12.21 2.68
C ALA A 25 20.84 -12.08 3.11
N SER A 26 21.56 -11.06 2.67
CA SER A 26 22.94 -10.79 3.09
C SER A 26 23.03 -10.54 4.59
N TYR A 27 22.14 -9.71 5.14
CA TYR A 27 22.05 -9.46 6.58
C TYR A 27 21.80 -10.75 7.38
N HIS A 28 20.86 -11.59 6.91
CA HIS A 28 20.56 -12.88 7.52
C HIS A 28 21.81 -13.79 7.57
N GLN A 29 22.59 -13.82 6.49
CA GLN A 29 23.83 -14.60 6.41
C GLN A 29 24.93 -14.01 7.31
N GLU A 30 25.11 -12.70 7.32
CA GLU A 30 26.10 -12.00 8.16
C GLU A 30 25.86 -12.25 9.66
N LYS A 31 24.59 -12.26 10.07
CA LYS A 31 24.18 -12.57 11.44
C LYS A 31 24.20 -14.07 11.74
N GLU A 32 24.47 -14.91 10.76
CA GLU A 32 24.33 -16.37 10.84
C GLU A 32 22.98 -16.77 11.47
N ALA A 33 21.92 -16.03 11.16
CA ALA A 33 20.62 -16.20 11.78
C ALA A 33 19.95 -17.50 11.35
N ASP A 34 19.13 -18.07 12.24
CA ASP A 34 18.21 -19.15 11.90
C ASP A 34 16.88 -18.58 11.38
N VAL A 35 16.50 -17.41 11.94
CA VAL A 35 15.35 -16.61 11.49
C VAL A 35 15.73 -15.13 11.50
N THR A 36 15.31 -14.41 10.47
CA THR A 36 15.38 -12.93 10.45
C THR A 36 13.99 -12.37 10.21
N ILE A 37 13.58 -11.39 11.00
CA ILE A 37 12.29 -10.72 10.94
C ILE A 37 12.51 -9.26 10.53
N SER A 38 11.84 -8.82 9.47
CA SER A 38 11.87 -7.40 9.12
C SER A 38 10.99 -6.60 10.07
N LEU A 39 11.58 -5.60 10.73
CA LEU A 39 10.91 -4.75 11.71
C LEU A 39 10.95 -3.29 11.31
N LEU A 40 9.90 -2.57 11.68
CA LEU A 40 9.71 -1.14 11.43
C LEU A 40 9.47 -0.41 12.75
N GLU A 41 10.08 0.76 12.93
CA GLU A 41 9.75 1.63 14.05
C GLU A 41 8.36 2.28 13.83
N VAL A 42 7.45 2.04 14.78
CA VAL A 42 6.11 2.67 14.81
C VAL A 42 5.88 3.31 16.17
N GLY A 43 5.02 4.32 16.22
CA GLY A 43 4.63 4.95 17.48
C GLY A 43 4.01 3.94 18.45
N THR A 44 4.29 4.12 19.75
CA THR A 44 3.79 3.22 20.82
C THR A 44 2.28 3.08 20.83
N GLU A 45 1.54 4.10 20.39
CA GLU A 45 0.08 4.09 20.27
C GLU A 45 -0.46 3.08 19.25
N LEU A 46 0.37 2.69 18.28
CA LEU A 46 0.02 1.72 17.24
C LEU A 46 0.44 0.29 17.58
N ALA A 47 1.17 0.09 18.66
CA ALA A 47 1.73 -1.22 19.04
C ALA A 47 0.69 -2.34 19.10
N HIS A 48 -0.53 -2.03 19.54
CA HIS A 48 -1.64 -2.98 19.66
C HIS A 48 -2.14 -3.58 18.34
N GLN A 49 -1.64 -3.08 17.20
CA GLN A 49 -2.02 -3.57 15.86
C GLN A 49 -1.05 -4.61 15.32
N PHE A 50 0.17 -4.70 15.86
CA PHE A 50 1.28 -5.45 15.30
C PHE A 50 1.89 -6.43 16.29
N GLY A 51 2.64 -7.41 15.77
CA GLY A 51 3.62 -8.13 16.56
C GLY A 51 4.79 -7.20 16.90
N VAL A 52 5.18 -7.11 18.16
CA VAL A 52 6.23 -6.21 18.65
C VAL A 52 7.39 -7.01 19.19
N ALA A 53 8.59 -6.69 18.71
CA ALA A 53 9.83 -7.34 19.16
C ALA A 53 10.61 -6.48 20.17
N GLU A 54 11.21 -7.16 21.15
CA GLU A 54 12.26 -6.64 22.01
C GLU A 54 13.62 -7.11 21.47
N VAL A 55 14.58 -6.19 21.35
CA VAL A 55 15.92 -6.49 20.83
C VAL A 55 17.02 -5.99 21.76
N ASP A 56 18.20 -6.58 21.63
CA ASP A 56 19.44 -6.05 22.19
C ASP A 56 20.13 -5.05 21.25
N GLU A 57 21.32 -4.57 21.64
CA GLU A 57 22.12 -3.62 20.87
C GLU A 57 22.58 -4.16 19.51
N GLU A 58 22.64 -5.47 19.34
CA GLU A 58 23.03 -6.16 18.10
C GLU A 58 21.83 -6.55 17.22
N PHE A 59 20.62 -6.12 17.59
CA PHE A 59 19.35 -6.48 16.97
C PHE A 59 19.01 -7.98 17.08
N ARG A 60 19.53 -8.70 18.06
CA ARG A 60 19.04 -10.02 18.40
C ARG A 60 17.68 -9.89 19.09
N ILE A 61 16.70 -10.69 18.69
CA ILE A 61 15.36 -10.66 19.29
C ILE A 61 15.38 -11.43 20.60
N LEU A 62 15.04 -10.76 21.69
CA LEU A 62 14.97 -11.26 23.06
C LEU A 62 13.53 -11.60 23.47
N GLY A 63 12.53 -10.97 22.86
CA GLY A 63 11.13 -11.18 23.12
C GLY A 63 10.26 -10.78 21.92
N PHE A 64 9.09 -11.41 21.83
CA PHE A 64 8.09 -11.09 20.79
C PHE A 64 6.69 -11.20 21.39
N GLN A 65 5.85 -10.22 21.13
CA GLN A 65 4.47 -10.14 21.60
C GLN A 65 3.53 -9.77 20.45
N GLU A 66 2.62 -10.66 20.11
CA GLU A 66 1.59 -10.37 19.09
C GLU A 66 0.50 -9.50 19.70
N LYS A 67 0.26 -8.35 19.08
CA LYS A 67 -0.79 -7.37 19.45
C LYS A 67 -0.87 -7.12 20.96
N PRO A 68 0.21 -6.60 21.58
CA PRO A 68 0.31 -6.47 23.01
C PRO A 68 -0.83 -5.62 23.59
N LYS A 69 -1.43 -6.07 24.67
CA LYS A 69 -2.48 -5.35 25.41
C LYS A 69 -1.91 -4.40 26.47
N GLU A 70 -0.68 -4.65 26.89
CA GLU A 70 0.06 -3.81 27.82
C GLU A 70 1.18 -3.08 27.08
N ALA A 71 1.77 -2.07 27.71
CA ALA A 71 2.83 -1.28 27.10
C ALA A 71 4.05 -2.17 26.77
N PRO A 72 4.37 -2.40 25.49
CA PRO A 72 5.53 -3.20 25.10
C PRO A 72 6.83 -2.45 25.37
N LYS A 73 7.97 -3.16 25.33
CA LYS A 73 9.27 -2.53 25.37
C LYS A 73 9.50 -1.67 24.12
N THR A 74 10.05 -0.50 24.35
CA THR A 74 10.33 0.48 23.31
C THR A 74 11.71 0.25 22.67
N VAL A 75 11.96 0.92 21.57
CA VAL A 75 13.27 0.92 20.89
C VAL A 75 14.34 1.42 21.86
N PRO A 76 15.50 0.76 21.97
CA PRO A 76 16.59 1.25 22.80
C PRO A 76 16.96 2.71 22.48
N GLY A 77 16.84 3.60 23.47
CA GLY A 77 17.10 5.03 23.30
C GLY A 77 15.95 5.87 22.74
N ASP A 78 14.83 5.25 22.34
CA ASP A 78 13.63 5.97 21.86
C ASP A 78 12.35 5.44 22.53
N PRO A 79 11.89 6.10 23.61
CA PRO A 79 10.70 5.67 24.35
C PRO A 79 9.37 5.92 23.61
N SER A 80 9.39 6.60 22.48
CA SER A 80 8.19 6.92 21.70
C SER A 80 7.87 5.89 20.62
N HIS A 81 8.80 4.97 20.31
CA HIS A 81 8.63 3.97 19.27
C HIS A 81 8.83 2.54 19.77
N VAL A 82 8.20 1.60 19.07
CA VAL A 82 8.37 0.15 19.20
C VAL A 82 8.81 -0.45 17.87
N LEU A 83 9.41 -1.64 17.90
CA LEU A 83 9.77 -2.40 16.70
C LEU A 83 8.62 -3.33 16.32
N ALA A 84 7.83 -2.93 15.31
CA ALA A 84 6.70 -3.68 14.79
C ALA A 84 7.10 -4.63 13.67
N SER A 85 6.55 -5.84 13.68
CA SER A 85 6.75 -6.82 12.62
C SER A 85 6.04 -6.38 11.33
N MET A 86 6.77 -6.47 10.23
CA MET A 86 6.23 -6.23 8.88
C MET A 86 5.60 -7.50 8.27
N GLY A 87 5.55 -8.64 8.98
CA GLY A 87 5.11 -9.90 8.39
C GLY A 87 6.04 -10.43 7.30
N ILE A 88 7.32 -10.06 7.37
CA ILE A 88 8.36 -10.49 6.42
C ILE A 88 9.41 -11.26 7.19
N TYR A 89 9.57 -12.53 6.85
CA TYR A 89 10.45 -13.47 7.54
C TYR A 89 11.38 -14.18 6.57
N LEU A 90 12.64 -14.37 6.99
CA LEU A 90 13.59 -15.24 6.30
C LEU A 90 14.04 -16.35 7.26
N PHE A 91 13.72 -17.57 6.90
CA PHE A 91 14.04 -18.77 7.66
C PHE A 91 15.14 -19.59 6.99
N ARG A 92 16.02 -20.21 7.77
CA ARG A 92 16.67 -21.42 7.29
C ARG A 92 15.62 -22.51 7.08
N THR A 93 15.72 -23.23 5.97
CA THR A 93 14.72 -24.27 5.65
C THR A 93 14.61 -25.33 6.74
N GLU A 94 15.75 -25.72 7.32
CA GLU A 94 15.80 -26.70 8.42
C GLU A 94 14.99 -26.25 9.63
N THR A 95 15.20 -25.01 10.09
CA THR A 95 14.45 -24.41 11.20
C THR A 95 12.95 -24.33 10.91
N LEU A 96 12.57 -23.92 9.71
CA LEU A 96 11.16 -23.86 9.33
C LEU A 96 10.52 -25.25 9.33
N MET A 97 11.21 -26.25 8.78
CA MET A 97 10.70 -27.62 8.73
C MET A 97 10.60 -28.25 10.11
N GLU A 98 11.54 -27.97 11.03
CA GLU A 98 11.50 -28.41 12.42
C GLU A 98 10.20 -27.93 13.08
N VAL A 99 9.90 -26.64 13.00
CA VAL A 99 8.69 -26.05 13.60
C VAL A 99 7.42 -26.61 12.99
N LEU A 100 7.32 -26.64 11.65
CA LEU A 100 6.11 -27.11 10.96
C LEU A 100 5.83 -28.61 11.13
N THR A 101 6.83 -29.39 11.56
CA THR A 101 6.65 -30.83 11.78
C THR A 101 6.50 -31.20 13.25
N SER A 102 6.79 -30.29 14.18
CA SER A 102 6.82 -30.57 15.63
C SER A 102 5.51 -30.32 16.35
N GLY A 103 4.54 -29.59 15.78
CA GLY A 103 3.33 -29.21 16.52
C GLY A 103 2.15 -28.73 15.70
N ASP A 104 1.11 -28.29 16.40
CA ASP A 104 -0.11 -27.69 15.87
C ASP A 104 0.02 -26.15 15.73
N GLU A 105 1.26 -25.63 15.70
CA GLU A 105 1.51 -24.18 15.60
C GLU A 105 1.07 -23.65 14.23
N ALA A 106 0.16 -22.68 14.24
CA ALA A 106 -0.49 -22.17 13.04
C ALA A 106 -0.14 -20.70 12.74
N ASP A 107 0.29 -19.93 13.74
CA ASP A 107 0.54 -18.50 13.61
C ASP A 107 2.00 -18.13 13.91
N PHE A 108 2.60 -17.30 13.04
CA PHE A 108 4.00 -16.91 13.19
C PHE A 108 4.22 -16.04 14.45
N GLY A 109 3.30 -15.14 14.75
CA GLY A 109 3.45 -14.17 15.84
C GLY A 109 3.13 -14.74 17.20
N THR A 110 2.05 -15.52 17.29
CA THR A 110 1.59 -16.09 18.58
C THR A 110 2.29 -17.39 18.97
N ASP A 111 2.67 -18.20 17.98
CA ASP A 111 3.14 -19.56 18.24
C ASP A 111 4.61 -19.75 17.84
N ILE A 112 4.92 -19.59 16.56
CA ILE A 112 6.21 -19.99 15.99
C ILE A 112 7.37 -19.14 16.53
N ILE A 113 7.29 -17.83 16.45
CA ILE A 113 8.40 -16.96 16.88
C ILE A 113 8.66 -17.08 18.38
N PRO A 114 7.64 -17.03 19.27
CA PRO A 114 7.87 -17.25 20.71
C PRO A 114 8.49 -18.61 21.05
N HIS A 115 8.10 -19.69 20.34
CA HIS A 115 8.67 -21.02 20.54
C HIS A 115 10.18 -21.05 20.23
N LEU A 116 10.60 -20.39 19.15
CA LEU A 116 11.98 -20.40 18.69
C LEU A 116 12.94 -19.50 19.50
N LEU A 117 12.43 -18.54 20.29
CA LEU A 117 13.25 -17.53 20.97
C LEU A 117 14.34 -18.12 21.86
N ASN A 118 14.07 -19.25 22.51
CA ASN A 118 15.00 -19.86 23.49
C ASN A 118 16.01 -20.81 22.84
N SER A 119 15.79 -21.27 21.63
CA SER A 119 16.57 -22.33 21.00
C SER A 119 17.32 -21.90 19.74
N HIS A 120 16.87 -20.81 19.10
CA HIS A 120 17.38 -20.36 17.79
C HIS A 120 17.91 -18.93 17.84
N ARG A 121 18.73 -18.58 16.83
CA ARG A 121 19.25 -17.23 16.64
C ARG A 121 18.29 -16.44 15.78
N ILE A 122 17.46 -15.59 16.43
CA ILE A 122 16.50 -14.75 15.76
C ILE A 122 17.00 -13.30 15.76
N TYR A 123 17.07 -12.69 14.59
CA TYR A 123 17.52 -11.31 14.45
C TYR A 123 16.45 -10.42 13.81
N ALA A 124 16.40 -9.19 14.26
CA ALA A 124 15.62 -8.11 13.69
C ALA A 124 16.39 -7.47 12.54
N TYR A 125 15.76 -7.35 11.38
CA TYR A 125 16.26 -6.51 10.29
C TYR A 125 15.63 -5.13 10.42
N PRO A 126 16.37 -4.11 10.83
CA PRO A 126 15.86 -2.75 10.98
C PRO A 126 15.61 -2.14 9.58
N TYR A 127 14.39 -2.29 9.08
CA TYR A 127 14.01 -2.01 7.69
C TYR A 127 14.44 -0.63 7.21
N ARG A 128 14.12 0.43 7.96
CA ARG A 128 14.45 1.80 7.56
C ARG A 128 15.95 2.07 7.47
N GLN A 129 16.74 1.36 8.26
CA GLN A 129 18.19 1.57 8.33
C GLN A 129 18.94 0.74 7.28
N GLN A 130 18.48 -0.47 7.00
CA GLN A 130 19.16 -1.46 6.16
C GLN A 130 18.65 -1.52 4.72
N ASN A 131 17.38 -1.20 4.49
CA ASN A 131 16.78 -1.27 3.16
C ASN A 131 17.13 -0.03 2.34
N LYS A 132 18.35 0.01 1.81
CA LYS A 132 18.89 1.13 1.04
C LYS A 132 18.70 0.86 -0.45
N ILE A 133 17.71 1.51 -1.05
CA ILE A 133 17.45 1.42 -2.49
C ILE A 133 17.82 2.75 -3.12
N GLU A 134 18.78 2.74 -4.03
CA GLU A 134 19.15 3.92 -4.80
C GLU A 134 18.26 4.08 -6.03
N ASP A 135 17.85 5.30 -6.31
CA ASP A 135 17.11 5.65 -7.52
C ASP A 135 17.29 7.12 -7.89
N TYR A 136 16.86 7.47 -9.10
CA TYR A 136 16.83 8.85 -9.54
C TYR A 136 15.59 9.56 -9.01
N ILE A 137 15.82 10.73 -8.38
CA ILE A 137 14.75 11.61 -7.92
C ILE A 137 14.93 13.01 -8.50
N TYR A 138 13.82 13.73 -8.69
CA TYR A 138 13.85 15.14 -9.01
C TYR A 138 13.97 15.96 -7.73
N VAL A 139 15.04 16.75 -7.63
CA VAL A 139 15.25 17.70 -6.53
C VAL A 139 14.99 19.12 -7.06
N THR A 140 14.16 19.88 -6.36
CA THR A 140 13.96 21.29 -6.67
C THR A 140 15.07 22.10 -6.03
N LEU A 141 15.83 22.83 -6.84
CA LEU A 141 16.89 23.71 -6.40
C LEU A 141 16.34 25.03 -5.83
N PRO A 142 17.14 25.82 -5.08
CA PRO A 142 16.71 27.11 -4.53
C PRO A 142 16.22 28.14 -5.56
N ASP A 143 16.67 28.03 -6.81
CA ASP A 143 16.25 28.85 -7.94
C ASP A 143 14.95 28.36 -8.61
N GLY A 144 14.37 27.24 -8.14
CA GLY A 144 13.17 26.61 -8.68
C GLY A 144 13.43 25.62 -9.83
N GLU A 145 14.66 25.47 -10.29
CA GLU A 145 14.98 24.44 -11.28
C GLU A 145 14.85 23.04 -10.69
N ARG A 146 14.44 22.09 -11.53
CA ARG A 146 14.36 20.67 -11.18
C ARG A 146 15.56 19.93 -11.77
N GLN A 147 16.36 19.32 -10.90
CA GLN A 147 17.50 18.50 -11.27
C GLN A 147 17.25 17.04 -10.94
N LEU A 148 17.50 16.15 -11.90
CA LEU A 148 17.52 14.72 -11.67
C LEU A 148 18.81 14.34 -10.95
N ARG A 149 18.71 13.74 -9.77
CA ARG A 149 19.85 13.27 -8.96
C ARG A 149 19.70 11.80 -8.63
N LEU A 150 20.83 11.10 -8.59
CA LEU A 150 20.90 9.76 -8.02
C LEU A 150 20.98 9.89 -6.50
N GLU A 151 19.95 9.38 -5.82
CA GLU A 151 19.87 9.33 -4.36
C GLU A 151 20.16 7.90 -3.88
N PRO A 152 21.20 7.67 -3.07
CA PRO A 152 21.61 6.33 -2.65
C PRO A 152 20.63 5.67 -1.67
N HIS A 153 19.77 6.45 -1.06
CA HIS A 153 18.72 5.98 -0.15
C HIS A 153 17.47 6.83 -0.35
N THR A 154 16.63 6.39 -1.26
CA THR A 154 15.39 7.12 -1.57
C THR A 154 14.39 7.07 -0.42
N ARG A 155 13.57 8.11 -0.32
CA ARG A 155 12.55 8.25 0.74
C ARG A 155 11.56 7.07 0.76
N ASP A 156 11.24 6.52 -0.41
CA ASP A 156 10.30 5.40 -0.55
C ASP A 156 10.92 4.03 -0.21
N SER A 157 12.23 3.93 -0.08
CA SER A 157 12.87 2.72 0.47
C SER A 157 12.58 2.48 1.95
N ALA A 158 12.07 3.49 2.65
CA ALA A 158 11.58 3.40 4.03
C ALA A 158 10.05 3.33 4.14
N TYR A 159 9.35 3.33 2.99
CA TYR A 159 7.89 3.27 2.97
C TYR A 159 7.39 1.86 3.24
N TRP A 160 6.46 1.78 4.16
CA TRP A 160 5.67 0.58 4.41
C TRP A 160 4.27 0.98 4.86
N ARG A 161 3.27 0.25 4.37
CA ARG A 161 1.88 0.42 4.76
C ARG A 161 1.15 -0.91 4.69
N ASP A 162 0.49 -1.26 5.78
CA ASP A 162 -0.53 -2.30 5.80
C ASP A 162 -1.82 -1.74 5.18
N VAL A 163 -2.47 -2.53 4.31
CA VAL A 163 -3.75 -2.20 3.68
C VAL A 163 -4.83 -3.24 3.99
N GLY A 164 -4.78 -3.82 5.19
CA GLY A 164 -5.71 -4.83 5.68
C GLY A 164 -7.16 -4.36 5.86
N ASP A 165 -7.44 -3.04 5.78
CA ASP A 165 -8.79 -2.49 5.79
C ASP A 165 -9.04 -1.51 4.64
N LEU A 166 -10.32 -1.18 4.41
CA LEU A 166 -10.74 -0.31 3.31
C LEU A 166 -10.30 1.15 3.49
N ASP A 167 -10.19 1.61 4.73
CA ASP A 167 -9.71 2.96 5.03
C ASP A 167 -8.21 3.08 4.74
N ALA A 168 -7.42 2.07 5.10
CA ALA A 168 -5.99 1.97 4.81
C ALA A 168 -5.74 1.86 3.29
N TYR A 169 -6.53 1.03 2.60
CA TYR A 169 -6.47 0.90 1.14
C TYR A 169 -6.74 2.23 0.43
N TRP A 170 -7.81 2.95 0.84
CA TRP A 170 -8.12 4.26 0.27
C TRP A 170 -7.00 5.28 0.54
N ASN A 171 -6.50 5.33 1.78
CA ASN A 171 -5.41 6.23 2.15
C ASN A 171 -4.14 5.95 1.32
N ALA A 172 -3.76 4.68 1.13
CA ALA A 172 -2.60 4.31 0.33
C ALA A 172 -2.72 4.79 -1.14
N ASN A 173 -3.93 4.74 -1.71
CA ASN A 173 -4.17 5.28 -3.04
C ASN A 173 -4.12 6.81 -3.06
N MET A 174 -4.67 7.48 -2.06
CA MET A 174 -4.65 8.96 -1.97
C MET A 174 -3.24 9.50 -1.75
N ASP A 175 -2.38 8.80 -1.01
CA ASP A 175 -0.97 9.17 -0.86
C ASP A 175 -0.27 9.33 -2.22
N LEU A 176 -0.65 8.54 -3.23
CA LEU A 176 -0.07 8.60 -4.57
C LEU A 176 -0.52 9.82 -5.38
N THR A 177 -1.60 10.47 -4.99
CA THR A 177 -2.15 11.65 -5.71
C THR A 177 -1.49 12.96 -5.31
N GLY A 178 -0.67 12.96 -4.26
CA GLY A 178 0.06 14.13 -3.79
C GLY A 178 1.10 14.61 -4.80
N VAL A 179 1.49 15.88 -4.70
CA VAL A 179 2.51 16.50 -5.59
C VAL A 179 3.87 15.81 -5.44
N GLU A 180 4.21 15.43 -4.21
CA GLU A 180 5.42 14.67 -3.88
C GLU A 180 5.00 13.42 -3.08
N PRO A 181 4.54 12.35 -3.77
CA PRO A 181 4.11 11.15 -3.10
C PRO A 181 5.28 10.49 -2.36
N TYR A 182 4.98 9.95 -1.19
CA TYR A 182 6.00 9.26 -0.40
C TYR A 182 6.54 8.04 -1.12
N PHE A 183 5.66 7.32 -1.82
CA PHE A 183 5.98 6.14 -2.62
C PHE A 183 6.07 6.52 -4.10
N ASN A 184 7.27 6.36 -4.69
CA ASN A 184 7.53 6.74 -6.07
C ASN A 184 7.23 5.60 -7.05
N LEU A 185 6.16 5.74 -7.84
CA LEU A 185 5.84 4.79 -8.91
C LEU A 185 6.72 4.94 -10.16
N TYR A 186 7.47 6.03 -10.28
CA TYR A 186 8.25 6.42 -11.47
C TYR A 186 9.74 6.17 -11.31
N GLY A 187 10.14 5.31 -10.36
CA GLY A 187 11.53 4.90 -10.17
C GLY A 187 12.12 4.29 -11.42
N GLN A 188 13.36 4.67 -11.76
CA GLN A 188 14.04 4.21 -12.99
C GLN A 188 14.93 3.01 -12.74
N ARG A 189 15.61 2.96 -11.59
CA ARG A 189 16.52 1.87 -11.22
C ARG A 189 15.81 0.74 -10.47
N TRP A 190 14.66 1.05 -9.86
CA TRP A 190 13.81 0.09 -9.16
C TRP A 190 12.39 0.13 -9.69
N PRO A 191 12.15 -0.26 -10.95
CA PRO A 191 10.83 -0.23 -11.56
C PRO A 191 9.91 -1.28 -10.90
N LEU A 192 8.65 -0.87 -10.69
CA LEU A 192 7.63 -1.77 -10.18
C LEU A 192 7.07 -2.60 -11.34
N HIS A 193 7.36 -3.88 -11.34
CA HIS A 193 6.80 -4.81 -12.33
C HIS A 193 5.43 -5.29 -11.89
N THR A 194 4.40 -4.98 -12.68
CA THR A 194 3.03 -5.43 -12.45
C THR A 194 2.40 -5.88 -13.75
N TYR A 195 1.31 -6.62 -13.66
CA TYR A 195 0.50 -6.93 -14.83
C TYR A 195 -0.06 -5.65 -15.45
N GLN A 196 0.20 -5.46 -16.72
CA GLN A 196 -0.32 -4.32 -17.49
C GLN A 196 -1.23 -4.84 -18.61
N THR A 197 -2.48 -4.40 -18.60
CA THR A 197 -3.38 -4.62 -19.74
C THR A 197 -2.91 -3.80 -20.93
N ALA A 198 -2.77 -4.43 -22.09
CA ALA A 198 -2.51 -3.72 -23.33
C ALA A 198 -3.72 -2.84 -23.66
N ALA A 199 -3.65 -1.55 -23.37
CA ALA A 199 -4.69 -0.57 -23.57
C ALA A 199 -4.11 0.71 -24.19
N PRO A 200 -4.89 1.48 -24.99
CA PRO A 200 -4.41 2.73 -25.55
C PRO A 200 -4.15 3.77 -24.44
N PRO A 201 -3.39 4.83 -24.74
CA PRO A 201 -3.20 5.94 -23.79
C PRO A 201 -4.54 6.51 -23.29
N ALA A 202 -4.53 7.06 -22.07
CA ALA A 202 -5.69 7.75 -21.53
C ALA A 202 -6.07 8.95 -22.41
N LYS A 203 -7.37 9.17 -22.62
CA LYS A 203 -7.90 10.23 -23.48
C LYS A 203 -8.77 11.21 -22.70
N PHE A 204 -8.45 12.51 -22.84
CA PHE A 204 -9.24 13.62 -22.32
C PHE A 204 -9.99 14.28 -23.47
N VAL A 205 -11.32 14.37 -23.37
CA VAL A 205 -12.15 14.75 -24.48
C VAL A 205 -13.18 15.81 -24.13
N PHE A 206 -13.59 16.51 -25.21
CA PHE A 206 -14.60 17.54 -25.27
C PHE A 206 -14.26 18.83 -24.51
N ALA A 207 -13.24 19.55 -24.95
CA ALA A 207 -13.13 20.96 -24.61
C ALA A 207 -14.07 21.75 -25.51
N THR A 208 -15.24 22.18 -25.00
CA THR A 208 -16.23 22.94 -25.75
C THR A 208 -16.83 24.03 -24.88
N GLU A 209 -16.76 25.26 -25.33
CA GLU A 209 -17.56 26.38 -24.80
C GLU A 209 -18.89 26.40 -25.55
N ARG A 210 -19.99 26.20 -24.85
CA ARG A 210 -21.35 26.26 -25.36
C ARG A 210 -22.20 27.17 -24.47
N SER A 211 -23.32 27.64 -24.99
CA SER A 211 -24.31 28.43 -24.25
C SER A 211 -24.91 27.70 -23.05
N ASP A 212 -24.85 26.35 -23.02
CA ASP A 212 -25.33 25.48 -21.95
C ASP A 212 -24.24 25.13 -20.90
N GLY A 213 -23.07 25.74 -21.02
CA GLY A 213 -21.96 25.59 -20.07
C GLY A 213 -20.67 25.05 -20.66
N PHE A 214 -19.59 25.25 -19.93
CA PHE A 214 -18.24 24.78 -20.28
C PHE A 214 -18.11 23.30 -20.02
N ARG A 215 -17.81 22.50 -21.07
CA ARG A 215 -17.53 21.07 -20.94
C ARG A 215 -16.04 20.82 -21.19
N VAL A 216 -15.39 20.18 -20.22
CA VAL A 216 -13.97 19.81 -20.33
C VAL A 216 -13.69 18.50 -19.63
N GLY A 217 -12.94 17.62 -20.29
CA GLY A 217 -12.33 16.46 -19.64
C GLY A 217 -10.99 16.84 -19.06
N LYS A 218 -10.83 16.75 -17.74
CA LYS A 218 -9.56 17.04 -17.05
C LYS A 218 -9.35 16.19 -15.79
N ALA A 219 -8.10 15.93 -15.48
CA ALA A 219 -7.69 15.35 -14.21
C ALA A 219 -6.65 16.28 -13.55
N LEU A 220 -6.79 16.50 -12.25
CA LEU A 220 -5.92 17.34 -11.42
C LEU A 220 -5.46 16.50 -10.24
N ASP A 221 -4.16 16.50 -9.96
CA ASP A 221 -3.55 15.75 -8.86
C ASP A 221 -4.09 14.31 -8.79
N SER A 222 -4.05 13.61 -9.91
CA SER A 222 -4.72 12.32 -10.09
C SER A 222 -3.90 11.36 -10.94
N LEU A 223 -4.00 10.07 -10.66
CA LEU A 223 -3.42 9.02 -11.48
C LEU A 223 -4.49 8.48 -12.45
N VAL A 224 -4.16 8.43 -13.73
CA VAL A 224 -5.08 7.97 -14.78
C VAL A 224 -4.39 6.89 -15.61
N ALA A 225 -4.85 5.66 -15.45
CA ALA A 225 -4.30 4.49 -16.13
C ALA A 225 -4.64 4.45 -17.64
N PRO A 226 -3.91 3.64 -18.43
CA PRO A 226 -4.23 3.43 -19.85
C PRO A 226 -5.66 2.96 -20.07
N GLY A 227 -6.22 3.28 -21.26
CA GLY A 227 -7.58 2.93 -21.65
C GLY A 227 -8.68 3.84 -21.09
N CYS A 228 -8.35 4.74 -20.15
CA CYS A 228 -9.34 5.66 -19.59
C CYS A 228 -9.81 6.71 -20.60
N ILE A 229 -11.11 7.06 -20.52
CA ILE A 229 -11.69 8.18 -21.27
C ILE A 229 -12.33 9.14 -20.27
N VAL A 230 -11.78 10.35 -20.17
CA VAL A 230 -12.26 11.37 -19.23
C VAL A 230 -12.90 12.52 -19.99
N SER A 231 -14.22 12.69 -19.83
CA SER A 231 -15.01 13.84 -20.36
C SER A 231 -15.61 14.70 -19.25
N GLY A 232 -15.33 14.37 -18.00
CA GLY A 232 -15.72 15.11 -16.79
C GLY A 232 -14.50 15.63 -16.06
N ILE A 233 -14.66 15.94 -14.79
CA ILE A 233 -13.60 16.48 -13.93
C ILE A 233 -13.23 15.44 -12.89
N VAL A 234 -11.93 15.15 -12.79
CA VAL A 234 -11.34 14.23 -11.80
C VAL A 234 -10.35 15.01 -10.97
N ARG A 235 -10.40 14.87 -9.64
CA ARG A 235 -9.45 15.51 -8.69
C ARG A 235 -9.03 14.56 -7.60
N ASN A 236 -7.75 14.59 -7.24
CA ASN A 236 -7.19 13.80 -6.14
C ASN A 236 -7.69 12.36 -6.16
N SER A 237 -7.67 11.70 -7.32
CA SER A 237 -8.32 10.42 -7.54
C SER A 237 -7.45 9.48 -8.36
N VAL A 238 -7.70 8.18 -8.21
CA VAL A 238 -7.01 7.14 -8.97
C VAL A 238 -8.03 6.47 -9.90
N LEU A 239 -7.78 6.52 -11.20
CA LEU A 239 -8.55 5.79 -12.22
C LEU A 239 -7.75 4.59 -12.71
N SER A 240 -8.24 3.39 -12.44
CA SER A 240 -7.69 2.13 -12.96
C SER A 240 -7.98 1.96 -14.46
N PRO A 241 -7.36 0.99 -15.16
CA PRO A 241 -7.50 0.83 -16.60
C PRO A 241 -8.95 0.77 -17.08
N ASN A 242 -9.17 1.33 -18.26
CA ASN A 242 -10.47 1.31 -18.96
C ASN A 242 -11.63 2.05 -18.24
N ALA A 243 -11.35 2.83 -17.19
CA ALA A 243 -12.39 3.62 -16.56
C ALA A 243 -12.88 4.76 -17.46
N ILE A 244 -14.20 5.00 -17.48
CA ILE A 244 -14.83 6.05 -18.31
C ILE A 244 -15.56 7.04 -17.39
N VAL A 245 -15.16 8.30 -17.45
CA VAL A 245 -15.84 9.41 -16.77
C VAL A 245 -16.57 10.26 -17.79
N ARG A 246 -17.90 10.17 -17.82
CA ARG A 246 -18.75 10.85 -18.83
C ARG A 246 -18.89 12.34 -18.53
N SER A 247 -19.38 13.10 -19.54
CA SER A 247 -19.46 14.55 -19.51
C SER A 247 -20.19 15.10 -18.27
N TRP A 248 -19.64 16.17 -17.70
CA TRP A 248 -20.12 16.87 -16.49
C TRP A 248 -20.11 16.03 -15.21
N ALA A 249 -19.59 14.81 -15.24
CA ALA A 249 -19.35 14.07 -14.01
C ALA A 249 -18.18 14.68 -13.23
N GLN A 250 -18.24 14.58 -11.92
CA GLN A 250 -17.21 15.00 -10.98
C GLN A 250 -16.80 13.81 -10.13
N VAL A 251 -15.51 13.57 -10.04
CA VAL A 251 -14.92 12.50 -9.23
C VAL A 251 -13.83 13.14 -8.39
N ASP A 252 -14.02 13.15 -7.09
CA ASP A 252 -13.12 13.77 -6.14
C ASP A 252 -12.69 12.74 -5.08
N GLU A 253 -11.41 12.73 -4.69
CA GLU A 253 -10.86 11.92 -3.59
C GLU A 253 -11.30 10.43 -3.67
N SER A 254 -11.28 9.83 -4.85
CA SER A 254 -11.90 8.51 -5.06
C SER A 254 -11.00 7.55 -5.83
N VAL A 255 -11.17 6.25 -5.53
CA VAL A 255 -10.55 5.16 -6.26
C VAL A 255 -11.60 4.54 -7.18
N ILE A 256 -11.40 4.67 -8.48
CA ILE A 256 -12.27 4.12 -9.53
C ILE A 256 -11.55 2.93 -10.15
N MET A 257 -12.04 1.73 -9.88
CA MET A 257 -11.39 0.51 -10.34
C MET A 257 -11.67 0.21 -11.82
N ASP A 258 -11.07 -0.88 -12.30
CA ASP A 258 -11.07 -1.27 -13.71
C ASP A 258 -12.48 -1.35 -14.32
N SER A 259 -12.61 -0.82 -15.54
CA SER A 259 -13.82 -0.89 -16.36
C SER A 259 -15.08 -0.30 -15.70
N VAL A 260 -14.91 0.67 -14.81
CA VAL A 260 -16.03 1.42 -14.24
C VAL A 260 -16.45 2.53 -15.18
N VAL A 261 -17.77 2.67 -15.42
CA VAL A 261 -18.37 3.75 -16.18
C VAL A 261 -19.10 4.71 -15.24
N VAL A 262 -18.60 5.93 -15.10
CA VAL A 262 -19.27 7.00 -14.36
C VAL A 262 -20.19 7.77 -15.32
N GLY A 263 -21.49 7.71 -15.06
CA GLY A 263 -22.54 8.34 -15.90
C GLY A 263 -22.46 9.87 -15.95
N ARG A 264 -23.19 10.47 -16.88
CA ARG A 264 -23.24 11.94 -17.03
C ARG A 264 -23.79 12.63 -15.78
N HIS A 265 -23.22 13.77 -15.42
CA HIS A 265 -23.65 14.59 -14.26
C HIS A 265 -23.56 13.85 -12.90
N CYS A 266 -22.87 12.73 -12.82
CA CYS A 266 -22.60 12.08 -11.54
C CYS A 266 -21.70 12.97 -10.66
N LYS A 267 -21.89 12.84 -9.33
CA LYS A 267 -21.02 13.45 -8.34
C LYS A 267 -20.55 12.36 -7.39
N ILE A 268 -19.25 12.08 -7.41
CA ILE A 268 -18.61 11.04 -6.59
C ILE A 268 -17.55 11.70 -5.76
N LYS A 269 -17.57 11.46 -4.47
CA LYS A 269 -16.56 11.95 -3.54
C LYS A 269 -16.26 10.91 -2.48
N LYS A 270 -14.95 10.76 -2.16
CA LYS A 270 -14.46 9.93 -1.07
C LYS A 270 -15.03 8.51 -1.13
N ALA A 271 -14.82 7.86 -2.26
CA ALA A 271 -15.39 6.55 -2.56
C ALA A 271 -14.36 5.57 -3.13
N ILE A 272 -14.63 4.28 -2.91
CA ILE A 272 -14.00 3.15 -3.61
C ILE A 272 -15.09 2.52 -4.47
N ILE A 273 -14.94 2.59 -5.78
CA ILE A 273 -15.87 1.98 -6.74
C ILE A 273 -15.19 0.77 -7.36
N ASP A 274 -15.64 -0.42 -6.98
CA ASP A 274 -15.07 -1.67 -7.48
C ASP A 274 -15.46 -1.93 -8.95
N LYS A 275 -14.79 -2.88 -9.57
CA LYS A 275 -14.75 -3.17 -11.01
C LYS A 275 -16.12 -3.35 -11.65
N HIS A 276 -16.21 -2.98 -12.93
CA HIS A 276 -17.37 -3.24 -13.81
C HIS A 276 -18.69 -2.67 -13.31
N ASN A 277 -18.65 -1.52 -12.61
CA ASN A 277 -19.86 -0.78 -12.26
C ASN A 277 -20.22 0.22 -13.38
N ILE A 278 -21.50 0.24 -13.75
CA ILE A 278 -22.06 1.23 -14.70
C ILE A 278 -22.98 2.16 -13.90
N ILE A 279 -22.40 3.25 -13.41
CA ILE A 279 -23.10 4.19 -12.54
C ILE A 279 -24.08 5.01 -13.37
N PRO A 280 -25.40 4.97 -13.05
CA PRO A 280 -26.43 5.72 -13.80
C PRO A 280 -26.17 7.23 -13.80
N PRO A 281 -26.59 7.96 -14.85
CA PRO A 281 -26.48 9.42 -14.88
C PRO A 281 -27.11 10.10 -13.66
N LYS A 282 -26.52 11.25 -13.25
CA LYS A 282 -27.00 12.08 -12.12
C LYS A 282 -26.92 11.42 -10.74
N THR A 283 -26.26 10.26 -10.62
CA THR A 283 -26.02 9.61 -9.32
C THR A 283 -25.07 10.46 -8.47
N THR A 284 -25.43 10.58 -7.18
CA THR A 284 -24.59 11.24 -6.16
C THR A 284 -24.12 10.21 -5.14
N ILE A 285 -22.81 10.17 -4.85
CA ILE A 285 -22.15 9.24 -3.93
C ILE A 285 -21.14 10.02 -3.09
N GLY A 286 -21.16 9.83 -1.75
CA GLY A 286 -20.18 10.43 -0.83
C GLY A 286 -20.47 11.88 -0.43
N TYR A 287 -21.64 12.39 -0.74
CA TYR A 287 -22.07 13.75 -0.37
C TYR A 287 -23.10 13.76 0.76
N ASN A 288 -23.82 12.67 0.96
CA ASN A 288 -24.82 12.53 2.03
C ASN A 288 -24.61 11.20 2.76
N PRO A 289 -23.86 11.18 3.87
CA PRO A 289 -23.56 9.94 4.60
C PRO A 289 -24.80 9.15 5.06
N SER A 290 -25.91 9.85 5.34
CA SER A 290 -27.15 9.20 5.78
C SER A 290 -27.84 8.45 4.64
N GLU A 291 -27.85 8.99 3.45
CA GLU A 291 -28.39 8.33 2.26
C GLU A 291 -27.44 7.25 1.74
N ASP A 292 -26.13 7.51 1.80
CA ASP A 292 -25.13 6.55 1.36
C ASP A 292 -25.18 5.27 2.21
N ARG A 293 -25.33 5.39 3.54
CA ARG A 293 -25.45 4.21 4.44
C ARG A 293 -26.71 3.35 4.19
N LYS A 294 -27.75 3.90 3.60
CA LYS A 294 -28.96 3.11 3.25
C LYS A 294 -28.73 2.21 2.03
N ARG A 295 -27.76 2.54 1.20
CA ARG A 295 -27.52 1.93 -0.12
C ARG A 295 -26.20 1.19 -0.21
N PHE A 296 -25.19 1.64 0.50
CA PHE A 296 -23.81 1.24 0.34
C PHE A 296 -23.12 0.97 1.68
N THR A 297 -22.02 0.28 1.65
CA THR A 297 -21.12 0.20 2.80
C THR A 297 -20.40 1.55 2.97
N VAL A 298 -20.40 2.07 4.18
CA VAL A 298 -19.66 3.29 4.53
C VAL A 298 -18.74 2.97 5.70
N THR A 299 -17.44 3.17 5.50
CA THR A 299 -16.43 2.88 6.52
C THR A 299 -16.54 3.81 7.73
N PRO A 300 -15.87 3.51 8.85
CA PRO A 300 -15.81 4.41 10.01
C PRO A 300 -15.30 5.82 9.67
N ARG A 301 -14.37 5.96 8.72
CA ARG A 301 -13.84 7.24 8.24
C ARG A 301 -14.70 7.90 7.16
N GLY A 302 -15.85 7.31 6.82
CA GLY A 302 -16.82 7.89 5.89
C GLY A 302 -16.51 7.66 4.42
N ILE A 303 -15.72 6.65 4.09
CA ILE A 303 -15.45 6.25 2.70
C ILE A 303 -16.61 5.37 2.22
N VAL A 304 -17.20 5.71 1.08
CA VAL A 304 -18.29 4.95 0.49
C VAL A 304 -17.73 3.85 -0.39
N VAL A 305 -18.15 2.62 -0.17
CA VAL A 305 -17.66 1.45 -0.92
C VAL A 305 -18.78 0.84 -1.74
N ILE A 306 -18.55 0.78 -3.05
CA ILE A 306 -19.48 0.17 -4.02
C ILE A 306 -18.86 -1.14 -4.49
N PRO A 307 -19.47 -2.29 -4.18
CA PRO A 307 -18.92 -3.59 -4.58
C PRO A 307 -19.04 -3.82 -6.09
N LYS A 308 -18.25 -4.76 -6.59
CA LYS A 308 -18.18 -5.14 -8.00
C LYS A 308 -19.57 -5.43 -8.58
N ARG A 309 -19.87 -4.80 -9.74
CA ARG A 309 -21.14 -4.98 -10.47
C ARG A 309 -22.40 -4.66 -9.65
N PHE A 310 -22.30 -3.76 -8.69
CA PHE A 310 -23.47 -3.29 -7.94
C PHE A 310 -24.45 -2.56 -8.85
N PHE A 311 -23.94 -1.63 -9.67
CA PHE A 311 -24.68 -1.03 -10.75
C PHE A 311 -24.44 -1.83 -12.03
N LYS A 312 -25.51 -2.42 -12.58
CA LYS A 312 -25.49 -3.16 -13.85
C LYS A 312 -26.02 -2.28 -14.98
N GLU A 313 -25.76 -2.66 -16.24
CA GLU A 313 -26.54 -2.13 -17.37
C GLU A 313 -28.02 -2.50 -17.15
N GLU A 314 -28.93 -1.53 -17.31
CA GLU A 314 -30.32 -1.83 -17.52
C GLU A 314 -30.42 -2.54 -18.89
N GLU A 315 -30.94 -3.76 -18.89
CA GLU A 315 -31.19 -4.55 -20.10
C GLU A 315 -32.18 -3.85 -21.05
#